data_94d7b94b3e395c8f174b5b24afee8ac3
#
_entry.id   94d7b94b3e395c8f174b5b24afee8ac3
#
_cell.length_a   1.000
_cell.length_b   1.000
_cell.length_c   1.000
_cell.angle_alpha   90.00
_cell.angle_beta   90.00
_cell.angle_gamma   90.00
#
_symmetry.space_group_name_H-M   'P 1'
#
loop_
_entity.id
_entity.type
_entity.pdbx_description
1 polymer ?
#
loop_
_entity_poly.entity_id
_entity_poly.type
_entity_poly.pdbx_seq_one_letter_code
_entity_poly.pdbx_strand_id
1 'polypeptide(L)'
;MTIDKYHHSHQNVADKLVREYEGPTPFALYLKTYFAANKKHGSKDRKSISAICYEYFRKLSEAFPLRNFISSSIDIPKFTASHLQQPLLFIRARPGKKELVKASLEKAGLFFESIGEMTFALPNTSSLQNIIVLNKEAVIQDINSQALASLLKLIPLTEKPLVVWDPCAASGGKSILIKDTMPSVQLHVSDIRENILFNCEKRLKEAGIQPASLQVVDITLPFAIKKQFDFIFADLPCSGSGTWGRTPENLQAYTEAQLNTMTKLQENILHHLMPAIKIGGYLLAATCSVYKNENEDQIEKLVATGKFKLIAQQYFIGYDKHADTLFGALLQKMAD
;
A
#
# COMPACT_ATOMS: atom_id res chain seq x y z
N MET A 1 -7.50 16.33 34.99
CA MET A 1 -6.79 15.22 34.35
C MET A 1 -6.24 14.31 35.42
N THR A 2 -6.86 13.19 35.72
CA THR A 2 -6.34 12.18 36.63
C THR A 2 -5.16 11.49 35.95
N ILE A 3 -3.94 11.77 36.41
CA ILE A 3 -2.74 11.04 35.99
C ILE A 3 -2.99 9.58 36.36
N ASP A 4 -2.99 8.70 35.37
CA ASP A 4 -3.17 7.27 35.57
C ASP A 4 -2.09 6.77 36.54
N LYS A 5 -2.51 6.14 37.65
CA LYS A 5 -1.63 5.65 38.74
C LYS A 5 -0.48 4.75 38.22
N TYR A 6 -0.60 4.22 37.03
CA TYR A 6 0.37 3.34 36.38
C TYR A 6 1.16 4.01 35.23
N HIS A 7 0.95 5.30 34.96
CA HIS A 7 1.57 6.00 33.83
C HIS A 7 3.10 5.86 33.81
N HIS A 8 3.77 6.08 34.95
CA HIS A 8 5.23 5.90 35.06
C HIS A 8 5.69 4.49 34.80
N SER A 9 4.91 3.47 35.19
CA SER A 9 5.23 2.07 34.93
C SER A 9 5.10 1.74 33.44
N HIS A 10 4.05 2.25 32.77
CA HIS A 10 3.84 2.07 31.35
C HIS A 10 4.91 2.80 30.51
N GLN A 11 5.31 4.02 30.94
CA GLN A 11 6.38 4.79 30.31
C GLN A 11 7.70 4.01 30.35
N ASN A 12 8.10 3.51 31.52
CA ASN A 12 9.35 2.75 31.67
C ASN A 12 9.38 1.49 30.77
N VAL A 13 8.24 0.80 30.63
CA VAL A 13 8.13 -0.35 29.73
C VAL A 13 8.22 0.10 28.28
N ALA A 14 7.54 1.18 27.89
CA ALA A 14 7.57 1.71 26.54
C ALA A 14 8.98 2.16 26.14
N ASP A 15 9.67 2.91 27.02
CA ASP A 15 11.06 3.36 26.79
C ASP A 15 12.02 2.20 26.60
N LYS A 16 11.84 1.11 27.37
CA LYS A 16 12.60 -0.12 27.19
C LYS A 16 12.34 -0.72 25.81
N LEU A 17 11.06 -0.90 25.42
CA LEU A 17 10.67 -1.53 24.16
C LEU A 17 11.17 -0.77 22.93
N VAL A 18 11.08 0.57 22.97
CA VAL A 18 11.55 1.42 21.88
C VAL A 18 13.09 1.34 21.76
N ARG A 19 13.80 1.33 22.91
CA ARG A 19 15.26 1.25 22.93
C ARG A 19 15.80 -0.10 22.45
N GLU A 20 15.10 -1.19 22.78
CA GLU A 20 15.50 -2.57 22.42
C GLU A 20 15.01 -2.97 21.01
N TYR A 21 14.20 -2.14 20.35
CA TYR A 21 13.72 -2.43 19.01
C TYR A 21 14.75 -2.07 17.94
N GLU A 22 15.27 -3.07 17.26
CA GLU A 22 16.33 -2.93 16.25
C GLU A 22 15.80 -3.06 14.79
N GLY A 23 14.45 -3.29 14.57
CA GLY A 23 13.96 -3.71 13.24
C GLY A 23 14.51 -5.11 12.89
N PRO A 24 14.39 -5.64 11.69
CA PRO A 24 13.48 -5.30 10.61
C PRO A 24 12.04 -5.84 10.82
N THR A 25 11.80 -6.55 11.93
CA THR A 25 10.45 -7.06 12.26
C THR A 25 9.49 -5.89 12.48
N PRO A 26 8.29 -5.85 11.85
CA PRO A 26 7.31 -4.81 12.12
C PRO A 26 7.05 -4.64 13.62
N PHE A 27 7.05 -3.41 14.12
CA PHE A 27 6.94 -3.14 15.55
C PHE A 27 5.67 -3.71 16.17
N ALA A 28 4.56 -3.74 15.43
CA ALA A 28 3.33 -4.38 15.88
C ALA A 28 3.52 -5.88 16.20
N LEU A 29 4.33 -6.60 15.41
CA LEU A 29 4.65 -8.01 15.64
C LEU A 29 5.64 -8.16 16.81
N TYR A 30 6.61 -7.27 16.93
CA TYR A 30 7.51 -7.21 18.08
C TYR A 30 6.73 -7.03 19.37
N LEU A 31 5.79 -6.07 19.44
CA LEU A 31 4.89 -5.88 20.59
C LEU A 31 4.06 -7.12 20.88
N LYS A 32 3.50 -7.75 19.86
CA LYS A 32 2.71 -9.00 20.02
C LYS A 32 3.52 -10.09 20.68
N THR A 33 4.76 -10.29 20.25
CA THR A 33 5.68 -11.28 20.82
C THR A 33 6.03 -10.92 22.27
N TYR A 34 6.36 -9.66 22.53
CA TYR A 34 6.65 -9.18 23.90
C TYR A 34 5.47 -9.42 24.85
N PHE A 35 4.25 -9.04 24.47
CA PHE A 35 3.08 -9.23 25.32
C PHE A 35 2.65 -10.70 25.47
N ALA A 36 2.97 -11.56 24.51
CA ALA A 36 2.77 -13.01 24.64
C ALA A 36 3.67 -13.61 25.73
N ALA A 37 4.92 -13.13 25.81
CA ALA A 37 5.87 -13.53 26.84
C ALA A 37 5.61 -12.86 28.22
N ASN A 38 5.01 -11.65 28.22
CA ASN A 38 4.80 -10.84 29.43
C ASN A 38 3.31 -10.73 29.77
N LYS A 39 2.68 -11.85 30.18
CA LYS A 39 1.24 -11.98 30.47
C LYS A 39 0.74 -11.09 31.61
N LYS A 40 1.64 -10.51 32.42
CA LYS A 40 1.29 -9.58 33.51
C LYS A 40 0.60 -8.31 33.04
N HIS A 41 0.76 -7.93 31.76
CA HIS A 41 0.11 -6.77 31.17
C HIS A 41 -1.31 -7.13 30.67
N GLY A 42 -2.32 -6.55 31.31
CA GLY A 42 -3.71 -6.66 30.89
C GLY A 42 -3.99 -5.94 29.57
N SER A 43 -5.19 -6.08 29.04
CA SER A 43 -5.57 -5.46 27.76
C SER A 43 -5.40 -3.93 27.76
N LYS A 44 -5.77 -3.26 28.88
CA LYS A 44 -5.61 -1.80 29.03
C LYS A 44 -4.15 -1.39 29.07
N ASP A 45 -3.29 -2.12 29.81
CA ASP A 45 -1.86 -1.84 29.90
C ASP A 45 -1.20 -1.95 28.54
N ARG A 46 -1.49 -3.05 27.79
CA ARG A 46 -0.97 -3.27 26.43
C ARG A 46 -1.32 -2.13 25.50
N LYS A 47 -2.58 -1.65 25.57
CA LYS A 47 -3.03 -0.52 24.74
C LYS A 47 -2.29 0.77 25.12
N SER A 48 -2.13 1.07 26.43
CA SER A 48 -1.43 2.25 26.91
C SER A 48 0.06 2.22 26.53
N ILE A 49 0.76 1.12 26.81
CA ILE A 49 2.19 0.94 26.46
C ILE A 49 2.39 1.09 24.95
N SER A 50 1.57 0.43 24.13
CA SER A 50 1.67 0.54 22.68
C SER A 50 1.47 1.98 22.19
N ALA A 51 0.49 2.71 22.75
CA ALA A 51 0.23 4.10 22.40
C ALA A 51 1.45 4.99 22.68
N ILE A 52 2.11 4.82 23.85
CA ILE A 52 3.33 5.56 24.22
C ILE A 52 4.47 5.25 23.23
N CYS A 53 4.69 3.98 22.88
CA CYS A 53 5.71 3.60 21.92
C CYS A 53 5.47 4.25 20.54
N TYR A 54 4.24 4.19 20.03
CA TYR A 54 3.92 4.79 18.74
C TYR A 54 3.99 6.32 18.77
N GLU A 55 3.63 6.97 19.89
CA GLU A 55 3.82 8.42 20.08
C GLU A 55 5.30 8.80 19.98
N TYR A 56 6.19 8.02 20.60
CA TYR A 56 7.63 8.22 20.49
C TYR A 56 8.10 8.18 19.03
N PHE A 57 7.76 7.14 18.29
CA PHE A 57 8.16 7.03 16.88
C PHE A 57 7.58 8.17 16.02
N ARG A 58 6.33 8.60 16.27
CA ARG A 58 5.72 9.72 15.54
C ARG A 58 6.47 11.03 15.70
N LYS A 59 7.03 11.30 16.88
CA LYS A 59 7.83 12.50 17.14
C LYS A 59 9.12 12.54 16.31
N LEU A 60 9.60 11.38 15.81
CA LEU A 60 10.75 11.32 14.91
C LEU A 60 10.44 11.89 13.51
N SER A 61 9.18 12.13 13.17
CA SER A 61 8.79 12.71 11.89
C SER A 61 9.37 14.11 11.63
N GLU A 62 9.71 14.85 12.68
CA GLU A 62 10.41 16.15 12.57
C GLU A 62 11.78 16.01 11.91
N ALA A 63 12.44 14.85 12.08
CA ALA A 63 13.70 14.49 11.47
C ALA A 63 13.50 13.44 10.36
N PHE A 64 12.42 13.56 9.57
CA PHE A 64 12.13 12.61 8.49
C PHE A 64 13.38 12.30 7.66
N PRO A 65 13.73 11.00 7.48
CA PRO A 65 15.00 10.64 6.87
C PRO A 65 15.06 11.01 5.39
N LEU A 66 16.27 11.26 4.91
CA LEU A 66 16.58 11.46 3.48
C LEU A 66 15.72 12.55 2.80
N ARG A 67 15.48 13.68 3.48
CA ARG A 67 14.64 14.79 2.96
C ARG A 67 15.07 15.28 1.58
N ASN A 68 16.36 15.26 1.28
CA ASN A 68 16.89 15.71 0.00
C ASN A 68 16.48 14.81 -1.18
N PHE A 69 16.01 13.61 -0.92
CA PHE A 69 15.55 12.67 -1.93
C PHE A 69 14.02 12.71 -2.12
N ILE A 70 13.29 13.43 -1.25
CA ILE A 70 11.84 13.61 -1.39
C ILE A 70 11.56 14.40 -2.67
N SER A 71 10.57 13.94 -3.44
CA SER A 71 10.13 14.64 -4.64
C SER A 71 9.71 16.09 -4.35
N SER A 72 10.03 16.99 -5.26
CA SER A 72 9.58 18.39 -5.21
C SER A 72 8.04 18.55 -5.29
N SER A 73 7.33 17.53 -5.70
CA SER A 73 5.86 17.48 -5.72
C SER A 73 5.24 17.30 -4.31
N ILE A 74 6.05 17.03 -3.29
CA ILE A 74 5.63 16.82 -1.91
C ILE A 74 5.88 18.06 -1.07
N ASP A 75 4.83 18.58 -0.44
CA ASP A 75 4.95 19.63 0.60
C ASP A 75 5.53 18.99 1.87
N ILE A 76 6.85 19.05 2.03
CA ILE A 76 7.58 18.38 3.12
C ILE A 76 7.05 18.79 4.51
N PRO A 77 6.82 20.09 4.82
CA PRO A 77 6.23 20.51 6.10
C PRO A 77 4.89 19.82 6.40
N LYS A 78 3.94 19.83 5.46
CA LYS A 78 2.64 19.17 5.64
C LYS A 78 2.77 17.65 5.74
N PHE A 79 3.60 17.07 4.89
CA PHE A 79 3.84 15.63 4.88
C PHE A 79 4.41 15.15 6.22
N THR A 80 5.45 15.80 6.73
CA THR A 80 6.05 15.42 8.02
C THR A 80 5.09 15.66 9.20
N ALA A 81 4.36 16.77 9.19
CA ALA A 81 3.35 17.05 10.23
C ALA A 81 2.23 16.00 10.26
N SER A 82 1.84 15.44 9.11
CA SER A 82 0.80 14.42 9.04
C SER A 82 1.15 13.12 9.79
N HIS A 83 2.43 12.81 9.95
CA HIS A 83 2.89 11.62 10.67
C HIS A 83 2.67 11.69 12.19
N LEU A 84 2.43 12.89 12.73
CA LEU A 84 2.08 13.05 14.16
C LEU A 84 0.71 12.44 14.48
N GLN A 85 -0.11 12.19 13.46
CA GLN A 85 -1.42 11.58 13.61
C GLN A 85 -1.48 10.22 12.93
N GLN A 86 -2.31 9.34 13.48
CA GLN A 86 -2.53 8.05 12.85
C GLN A 86 -3.48 8.20 11.65
N PRO A 87 -3.15 7.63 10.47
CA PRO A 87 -4.04 7.63 9.33
C PRO A 87 -5.38 6.95 9.61
N LEU A 88 -6.42 7.40 8.92
CA LEU A 88 -7.76 6.82 9.01
C LEU A 88 -7.80 5.39 8.43
N LEU A 89 -8.82 4.65 8.82
CA LEU A 89 -9.19 3.40 8.18
C LEU A 89 -10.09 3.73 6.98
N PHE A 90 -9.64 3.38 5.78
CA PHE A 90 -10.46 3.53 4.57
C PHE A 90 -10.97 2.18 4.11
N ILE A 91 -12.23 2.16 3.72
CA ILE A 91 -12.85 1.03 3.03
C ILE A 91 -13.45 1.49 1.72
N ARG A 92 -13.30 0.66 0.70
CA ARG A 92 -13.92 0.86 -0.62
C ARG A 92 -15.05 -0.13 -0.80
N ALA A 93 -16.27 0.36 -0.93
CA ALA A 93 -17.39 -0.48 -1.32
C ALA A 93 -17.14 -1.10 -2.70
N ARG A 94 -17.50 -2.37 -2.88
CA ARG A 94 -17.44 -3.04 -4.18
C ARG A 94 -18.55 -2.49 -5.11
N PRO A 95 -18.42 -2.64 -6.44
CA PRO A 95 -19.45 -2.21 -7.38
C PRO A 95 -20.85 -2.69 -6.97
N GLY A 96 -21.81 -1.76 -6.91
CA GLY A 96 -23.19 -2.02 -6.50
C GLY A 96 -23.41 -2.31 -5.01
N LYS A 97 -22.40 -2.12 -4.13
CA LYS A 97 -22.50 -2.40 -2.69
C LYS A 97 -22.48 -1.16 -1.78
N LYS A 98 -22.41 0.05 -2.35
CA LYS A 98 -22.27 1.29 -1.57
C LYS A 98 -23.39 1.44 -0.52
N GLU A 99 -24.64 1.36 -0.94
CA GLU A 99 -25.78 1.59 -0.04
C GLU A 99 -25.89 0.50 1.03
N LEU A 100 -25.58 -0.75 0.67
CA LEU A 100 -25.52 -1.86 1.62
C LEU A 100 -24.46 -1.60 2.70
N VAL A 101 -23.24 -1.22 2.28
CA VAL A 101 -22.13 -0.91 3.20
C VAL A 101 -22.48 0.25 4.10
N LYS A 102 -23.03 1.33 3.53
CA LYS A 102 -23.49 2.50 4.29
C LYS A 102 -24.50 2.13 5.36
N ALA A 103 -25.56 1.42 4.98
CA ALA A 103 -26.62 1.00 5.90
C ALA A 103 -26.08 0.08 7.02
N SER A 104 -25.11 -0.77 6.71
CA SER A 104 -24.46 -1.66 7.69
C SER A 104 -23.65 -0.86 8.72
N LEU A 105 -22.92 0.18 8.29
CA LEU A 105 -22.16 1.07 9.17
C LEU A 105 -23.10 1.90 10.07
N GLU A 106 -24.16 2.45 9.52
CA GLU A 106 -25.20 3.20 10.25
C GLU A 106 -25.88 2.34 11.31
N LYS A 107 -26.33 1.12 10.92
CA LYS A 107 -26.96 0.16 11.83
C LYS A 107 -26.05 -0.23 12.99
N ALA A 108 -24.75 -0.32 12.74
CA ALA A 108 -23.74 -0.63 13.77
C ALA A 108 -23.38 0.58 14.65
N GLY A 109 -23.93 1.79 14.36
CA GLY A 109 -23.60 3.01 15.09
C GLY A 109 -22.15 3.45 14.93
N LEU A 110 -21.46 3.06 13.85
CA LEU A 110 -20.09 3.47 13.60
C LEU A 110 -20.05 4.90 13.05
N PHE A 111 -19.14 5.70 13.57
CA PHE A 111 -18.83 7.00 12.99
C PHE A 111 -18.04 6.78 11.69
N PHE A 112 -18.48 7.39 10.59
CA PHE A 112 -17.79 7.36 9.31
C PHE A 112 -18.10 8.62 8.49
N GLU A 113 -17.22 8.91 7.54
CA GLU A 113 -17.39 9.92 6.51
C GLU A 113 -17.44 9.24 5.13
N SER A 114 -18.41 9.62 4.30
CA SER A 114 -18.49 9.18 2.91
C SER A 114 -17.62 10.08 2.04
N ILE A 115 -16.63 9.51 1.35
CA ILE A 115 -15.71 10.24 0.47
C ILE A 115 -15.92 9.78 -0.97
N GLY A 116 -16.43 10.68 -1.81
CA GLY A 116 -16.74 10.33 -3.21
C GLY A 116 -17.79 9.23 -3.32
N GLU A 117 -17.68 8.44 -4.39
CA GLU A 117 -18.74 7.50 -4.76
C GLU A 117 -18.71 6.17 -3.99
N MET A 118 -17.53 5.68 -3.61
CA MET A 118 -17.37 4.29 -3.14
C MET A 118 -16.59 4.17 -1.83
N THR A 119 -16.08 5.28 -1.28
CA THR A 119 -15.14 5.24 -0.16
C THR A 119 -15.80 5.73 1.13
N PHE A 120 -15.49 5.03 2.23
CA PHE A 120 -15.81 5.45 3.58
C PHE A 120 -14.52 5.55 4.40
N ALA A 121 -14.37 6.64 5.13
CA ALA A 121 -13.30 6.87 6.10
C ALA A 121 -13.84 6.66 7.51
N LEU A 122 -13.12 5.89 8.31
CA LEU A 122 -13.48 5.56 9.68
C LEU A 122 -12.29 5.85 10.61
N PRO A 123 -12.54 6.07 11.90
CA PRO A 123 -11.46 6.05 12.89
C PRO A 123 -10.68 4.73 12.80
N ASN A 124 -9.35 4.78 12.91
CA ASN A 124 -8.50 3.59 12.78
C ASN A 124 -8.82 2.49 13.81
N THR A 125 -9.44 2.84 14.93
CA THR A 125 -9.87 1.90 15.97
C THR A 125 -11.17 1.18 15.67
N SER A 126 -11.84 1.48 14.54
CA SER A 126 -13.11 0.89 14.16
C SER A 126 -12.96 -0.60 13.84
N SER A 127 -13.86 -1.43 14.36
CA SER A 127 -13.96 -2.84 14.03
C SER A 127 -15.06 -3.06 13.01
N LEU A 128 -14.74 -3.75 11.92
CA LEU A 128 -15.67 -4.09 10.86
C LEU A 128 -16.18 -5.54 10.98
N GLN A 129 -15.71 -6.25 11.99
CA GLN A 129 -16.07 -7.66 12.22
C GLN A 129 -17.59 -7.79 12.47
N ASN A 130 -18.23 -8.72 11.76
CA ASN A 130 -19.66 -8.95 11.81
C ASN A 130 -20.57 -7.79 11.34
N ILE A 131 -19.98 -6.75 10.76
CA ILE A 131 -20.70 -5.58 10.24
C ILE A 131 -20.69 -5.59 8.72
N ILE A 132 -19.52 -5.87 8.13
CA ILE A 132 -19.29 -5.90 6.68
C ILE A 132 -18.62 -7.22 6.32
N VAL A 133 -19.09 -7.84 5.24
CA VAL A 133 -18.40 -9.01 4.66
C VAL A 133 -17.24 -8.50 3.80
N LEU A 134 -16.05 -8.50 4.43
CA LEU A 134 -14.83 -8.01 3.77
C LEU A 134 -14.56 -8.77 2.48
N ASN A 135 -13.96 -8.07 1.52
CA ASN A 135 -13.66 -8.46 0.15
C ASN A 135 -14.89 -8.74 -0.75
N LYS A 136 -16.05 -9.12 -0.17
CA LYS A 136 -17.31 -9.32 -0.90
C LYS A 136 -18.13 -8.03 -1.02
N GLU A 137 -18.28 -7.28 0.06
CA GLU A 137 -19.07 -6.05 0.12
C GLU A 137 -18.18 -4.82 0.05
N ALA A 138 -17.08 -4.82 0.80
CA ALA A 138 -16.07 -3.77 0.79
C ALA A 138 -14.66 -4.33 0.98
N VAL A 139 -13.68 -3.58 0.51
CA VAL A 139 -12.25 -3.86 0.65
C VAL A 139 -11.62 -2.82 1.57
N ILE A 140 -10.87 -3.26 2.59
CA ILE A 140 -9.99 -2.36 3.33
C ILE A 140 -8.86 -1.98 2.39
N GLN A 141 -8.82 -0.70 2.00
CA GLN A 141 -7.84 -0.16 1.06
C GLN A 141 -7.72 1.35 1.28
N ASP A 142 -6.49 1.86 1.42
CA ASP A 142 -6.24 3.29 1.54
C ASP A 142 -6.83 4.07 0.36
N ILE A 143 -7.34 5.29 0.62
CA ILE A 143 -8.05 6.09 -0.40
C ILE A 143 -7.15 6.39 -1.61
N ASN A 144 -5.85 6.60 -1.42
CA ASN A 144 -4.94 6.88 -2.52
C ASN A 144 -4.53 5.61 -3.28
N SER A 145 -4.52 4.45 -2.61
CA SER A 145 -4.44 3.17 -3.31
C SER A 145 -5.67 2.92 -4.19
N GLN A 146 -6.86 3.34 -3.74
CA GLN A 146 -8.09 3.31 -4.56
C GLN A 146 -8.00 4.28 -5.75
N ALA A 147 -7.42 5.47 -5.53
CA ALA A 147 -7.31 6.52 -6.53
C ALA A 147 -6.43 6.13 -7.75
N LEU A 148 -5.58 5.12 -7.63
CA LEU A 148 -4.86 4.53 -8.77
C LEU A 148 -5.83 4.05 -9.89
N ALA A 149 -7.09 3.80 -9.57
CA ALA A 149 -8.14 3.52 -10.56
C ALA A 149 -8.30 4.63 -11.60
N SER A 150 -7.94 5.89 -11.28
CA SER A 150 -7.98 6.98 -12.26
C SER A 150 -7.01 6.75 -13.42
N LEU A 151 -5.85 6.17 -13.16
CA LEU A 151 -4.87 5.80 -14.20
C LEU A 151 -5.34 4.57 -14.98
N LEU A 152 -5.98 3.59 -14.33
CA LEU A 152 -6.57 2.43 -15.03
C LEU A 152 -7.62 2.86 -16.05
N LYS A 153 -8.43 3.87 -15.75
CA LYS A 153 -9.47 4.40 -16.64
C LYS A 153 -8.93 5.06 -17.90
N LEU A 154 -7.63 5.39 -17.96
CA LEU A 154 -6.98 5.91 -19.17
C LEU A 154 -6.62 4.81 -20.18
N ILE A 155 -6.67 3.54 -19.78
CA ILE A 155 -6.39 2.39 -20.65
C ILE A 155 -7.63 2.12 -21.51
N PRO A 156 -7.55 2.17 -22.84
CA PRO A 156 -8.69 1.90 -23.70
C PRO A 156 -9.17 0.45 -23.51
N LEU A 157 -10.47 0.29 -23.30
CA LEU A 157 -11.09 -1.02 -23.33
C LEU A 157 -11.31 -1.45 -24.78
N THR A 158 -11.08 -2.72 -25.07
CA THR A 158 -11.25 -3.32 -26.39
C THR A 158 -12.42 -4.32 -26.38
N GLU A 159 -12.91 -4.72 -27.57
CA GLU A 159 -13.94 -5.75 -27.67
C GLU A 159 -13.51 -7.08 -27.04
N LYS A 160 -12.24 -7.42 -27.17
CA LYS A 160 -11.67 -8.60 -26.52
C LYS A 160 -11.17 -8.27 -25.11
N PRO A 161 -11.36 -9.18 -24.12
CA PRO A 161 -10.82 -9.00 -22.79
C PRO A 161 -9.30 -8.77 -22.83
N LEU A 162 -8.84 -7.68 -22.21
CA LEU A 162 -7.39 -7.43 -22.03
C LEU A 162 -6.79 -8.50 -21.13
N VAL A 163 -5.60 -8.97 -21.50
CA VAL A 163 -4.80 -9.88 -20.69
C VAL A 163 -3.94 -9.03 -19.76
N VAL A 164 -4.21 -9.12 -18.47
CA VAL A 164 -3.62 -8.26 -17.43
C VAL A 164 -2.78 -9.08 -16.46
N TRP A 165 -1.64 -8.56 -16.08
CA TRP A 165 -0.79 -9.17 -15.06
C TRP A 165 -0.53 -8.21 -13.89
N ASP A 166 -0.73 -8.70 -12.68
CA ASP A 166 -0.32 -8.09 -11.41
C ASP A 166 0.84 -8.92 -10.86
N PRO A 167 2.10 -8.53 -11.14
CA PRO A 167 3.29 -9.33 -10.79
C PRO A 167 3.74 -9.18 -9.34
N CYS A 168 3.24 -8.17 -8.63
CA CYS A 168 3.56 -7.86 -7.24
C CYS A 168 2.28 -7.78 -6.40
N ALA A 169 1.41 -8.77 -6.53
CA ALA A 169 0.03 -8.69 -6.05
C ALA A 169 -0.11 -8.56 -4.52
N ALA A 170 0.93 -8.91 -3.78
CA ALA A 170 0.87 -8.95 -2.33
C ALA A 170 -0.40 -9.66 -1.85
N SER A 171 -1.23 -9.01 -1.02
CA SER A 171 -2.49 -9.60 -0.54
C SER A 171 -3.68 -9.44 -1.50
N GLY A 172 -3.49 -8.97 -2.74
CA GLY A 172 -4.53 -8.90 -3.78
C GLY A 172 -5.42 -7.66 -3.76
N GLY A 173 -5.10 -6.65 -2.94
CA GLY A 173 -5.92 -5.43 -2.87
C GLY A 173 -6.02 -4.68 -4.19
N LYS A 174 -4.92 -4.57 -4.93
CA LYS A 174 -4.85 -3.94 -6.25
C LYS A 174 -5.41 -4.85 -7.35
N SER A 175 -5.22 -6.18 -7.25
CA SER A 175 -5.88 -7.16 -8.11
C SER A 175 -7.41 -7.05 -8.05
N ILE A 176 -8.00 -6.86 -6.84
CA ILE A 176 -9.44 -6.59 -6.69
C ILE A 176 -9.81 -5.25 -7.33
N LEU A 177 -8.98 -4.21 -7.15
CA LEU A 177 -9.21 -2.89 -7.77
C LEU A 177 -9.24 -2.99 -9.30
N ILE A 178 -8.31 -3.72 -9.90
CA ILE A 178 -8.27 -3.96 -11.35
C ILE A 178 -9.59 -4.57 -11.81
N LYS A 179 -10.06 -5.65 -11.18
CA LYS A 179 -11.30 -6.33 -11.55
C LYS A 179 -12.54 -5.48 -11.32
N ASP A 180 -12.56 -4.64 -10.30
CA ASP A 180 -13.67 -3.72 -10.02
C ASP A 180 -13.73 -2.57 -11.04
N THR A 181 -12.57 -2.12 -11.55
CA THR A 181 -12.46 -1.04 -12.53
C THR A 181 -12.63 -1.54 -13.97
N MET A 182 -12.13 -2.75 -14.25
CA MET A 182 -12.07 -3.36 -15.57
C MET A 182 -12.62 -4.80 -15.50
N PRO A 183 -13.95 -5.02 -15.39
CA PRO A 183 -14.53 -6.33 -15.04
C PRO A 183 -14.21 -7.46 -16.02
N SER A 184 -14.09 -7.13 -17.31
CA SER A 184 -13.88 -8.10 -18.39
C SER A 184 -12.44 -8.60 -18.56
N VAL A 185 -11.45 -8.05 -17.82
CA VAL A 185 -10.05 -8.44 -18.03
C VAL A 185 -9.76 -9.89 -17.60
N GLN A 186 -8.86 -10.54 -18.33
CA GLN A 186 -8.26 -11.81 -17.95
C GLN A 186 -7.07 -11.53 -17.01
N LEU A 187 -7.28 -11.69 -15.70
CA LEU A 187 -6.31 -11.33 -14.68
C LEU A 187 -5.35 -12.50 -14.37
N HIS A 188 -4.06 -12.25 -14.49
CA HIS A 188 -2.97 -13.10 -14.01
C HIS A 188 -2.36 -12.44 -12.77
N VAL A 189 -2.01 -13.25 -11.78
CA VAL A 189 -1.56 -12.77 -10.46
C VAL A 189 -0.31 -13.52 -10.04
N SER A 190 0.70 -12.80 -9.55
CA SER A 190 1.87 -13.43 -8.94
C SER A 190 2.47 -12.59 -7.81
N ASP A 191 3.23 -13.24 -6.96
CA ASP A 191 4.10 -12.61 -5.95
C ASP A 191 5.25 -13.58 -5.67
N ILE A 192 6.40 -13.08 -5.23
CA ILE A 192 7.55 -13.92 -4.87
C ILE A 192 7.29 -14.68 -3.56
N ARG A 193 6.42 -14.17 -2.70
CA ARG A 193 6.14 -14.69 -1.34
C ARG A 193 4.94 -15.63 -1.38
N GLU A 194 5.17 -16.91 -1.31
CA GLU A 194 4.12 -17.95 -1.36
C GLU A 194 3.05 -17.78 -0.28
N ASN A 195 3.46 -17.52 0.97
CA ASN A 195 2.53 -17.32 2.08
C ASN A 195 1.61 -16.10 1.90
N ILE A 196 2.09 -15.05 1.25
CA ILE A 196 1.30 -13.86 0.93
C ILE A 196 0.35 -14.15 -0.23
N LEU A 197 0.84 -14.89 -1.24
CA LEU A 197 0.03 -15.29 -2.38
C LEU A 197 -1.14 -16.19 -1.97
N PHE A 198 -0.95 -17.06 -0.98
CA PHE A 198 -2.05 -17.83 -0.38
C PHE A 198 -3.14 -16.92 0.20
N ASN A 199 -2.75 -15.84 0.91
CA ASN A 199 -3.72 -14.86 1.40
C ASN A 199 -4.40 -14.10 0.26
N CYS A 200 -3.68 -13.81 -0.83
CA CYS A 200 -4.22 -13.21 -2.04
C CYS A 200 -5.31 -14.09 -2.66
N GLU A 201 -5.03 -15.37 -2.85
CA GLU A 201 -5.99 -16.36 -3.36
C GLU A 201 -7.29 -16.38 -2.57
N LYS A 202 -7.17 -16.47 -1.23
CA LYS A 202 -8.31 -16.42 -0.33
C LYS A 202 -9.14 -15.16 -0.52
N ARG A 203 -8.50 -13.99 -0.55
CA ARG A 203 -9.19 -12.71 -0.73
C ARG A 203 -9.84 -12.57 -2.10
N LEU A 204 -9.20 -13.03 -3.17
CA LEU A 204 -9.79 -13.04 -4.50
C LEU A 204 -11.03 -13.94 -4.55
N LYS A 205 -10.96 -15.12 -3.93
CA LYS A 205 -12.12 -16.03 -3.80
C LYS A 205 -13.27 -15.39 -3.03
N GLU A 206 -13.00 -14.75 -1.89
CA GLU A 206 -13.99 -13.99 -1.11
C GLU A 206 -14.61 -12.85 -1.93
N ALA A 207 -13.80 -12.21 -2.79
CA ALA A 207 -14.23 -11.18 -3.71
C ALA A 207 -15.04 -11.71 -4.92
N GLY A 208 -15.17 -13.02 -5.08
CA GLY A 208 -15.80 -13.65 -6.25
C GLY A 208 -14.95 -13.51 -7.52
N ILE A 209 -13.64 -13.34 -7.39
CA ILE A 209 -12.70 -13.19 -8.50
C ILE A 209 -11.92 -14.49 -8.68
N GLN A 210 -11.99 -15.06 -9.89
CA GLN A 210 -11.16 -16.18 -10.29
C GLN A 210 -10.09 -15.66 -11.26
N PRO A 211 -8.80 -15.61 -10.86
CA PRO A 211 -7.73 -15.24 -11.75
C PRO A 211 -7.48 -16.34 -12.80
N ALA A 212 -7.00 -15.96 -13.98
CA ALA A 212 -6.62 -16.90 -15.04
C ALA A 212 -5.36 -17.70 -14.65
N SER A 213 -4.48 -17.12 -13.84
CA SER A 213 -3.40 -17.84 -13.16
C SER A 213 -3.02 -17.14 -11.85
N LEU A 214 -2.53 -17.93 -10.92
CA LEU A 214 -1.97 -17.47 -9.65
C LEU A 214 -0.71 -18.29 -9.39
N GLN A 215 0.46 -17.64 -9.40
CA GLN A 215 1.75 -18.32 -9.40
C GLN A 215 2.79 -17.59 -8.55
N VAL A 216 3.66 -18.35 -7.90
CA VAL A 216 4.87 -17.80 -7.28
C VAL A 216 5.87 -17.52 -8.40
N VAL A 217 6.25 -16.26 -8.56
CA VAL A 217 7.23 -15.82 -9.59
C VAL A 217 8.19 -14.83 -8.96
N ASP A 218 9.47 -15.10 -9.11
CA ASP A 218 10.52 -14.13 -8.79
C ASP A 218 10.85 -13.30 -10.04
N ILE A 219 10.28 -12.10 -10.10
CA ILE A 219 10.52 -11.14 -11.19
C ILE A 219 11.78 -10.30 -10.99
N THR A 220 12.51 -10.48 -9.90
CA THR A 220 13.82 -9.84 -9.68
C THR A 220 14.92 -10.51 -10.48
N LEU A 221 14.67 -11.72 -10.95
CA LEU A 221 15.53 -12.53 -11.79
C LEU A 221 14.94 -12.66 -13.20
N PRO A 222 15.76 -12.93 -14.23
CA PRO A 222 15.26 -13.26 -15.56
C PRO A 222 14.33 -14.47 -15.49
N PHE A 223 13.14 -14.36 -16.06
CA PHE A 223 12.15 -15.43 -16.10
C PHE A 223 11.71 -15.71 -17.55
N ALA A 224 11.25 -16.94 -17.79
CA ALA A 224 10.75 -17.30 -19.12
C ALA A 224 9.42 -16.62 -19.40
N ILE A 225 9.39 -15.72 -20.37
CA ILE A 225 8.18 -15.04 -20.83
C ILE A 225 7.41 -15.98 -21.76
N LYS A 226 6.43 -16.71 -21.19
CA LYS A 226 5.56 -17.61 -21.94
C LYS A 226 4.38 -16.90 -22.61
N LYS A 227 4.06 -15.68 -22.19
CA LYS A 227 2.91 -14.90 -22.62
C LYS A 227 3.21 -13.41 -22.51
N GLN A 228 2.78 -12.64 -23.47
CA GLN A 228 2.78 -11.18 -23.38
C GLN A 228 1.41 -10.66 -22.92
N PHE A 229 1.43 -9.54 -22.23
CA PHE A 229 0.27 -8.91 -21.59
C PHE A 229 -0.10 -7.60 -22.28
N ASP A 230 -1.39 -7.34 -22.36
CA ASP A 230 -1.91 -6.06 -22.85
C ASP A 230 -1.70 -4.94 -21.80
N PHE A 231 -1.68 -5.34 -20.53
CA PHE A 231 -1.45 -4.42 -19.42
C PHE A 231 -0.74 -5.12 -18.24
N ILE A 232 0.26 -4.48 -17.66
CA ILE A 232 0.91 -4.89 -16.42
C ILE A 232 0.69 -3.80 -15.36
N PHE A 233 0.18 -4.20 -14.19
CA PHE A 233 0.10 -3.34 -13.01
C PHE A 233 1.23 -3.70 -12.04
N ALA A 234 2.34 -2.98 -12.07
CA ALA A 234 3.50 -3.21 -11.21
C ALA A 234 3.43 -2.33 -9.96
N ASP A 235 2.87 -2.87 -8.86
CA ASP A 235 2.96 -2.26 -7.52
C ASP A 235 4.33 -2.61 -6.93
N LEU A 236 5.32 -1.78 -7.25
CA LEU A 236 6.73 -2.09 -7.02
C LEU A 236 7.09 -2.12 -5.53
N PRO A 237 7.96 -3.06 -5.11
CA PRO A 237 8.57 -2.97 -3.79
C PRO A 237 9.32 -1.65 -3.67
N CYS A 238 9.15 -0.97 -2.54
CA CYS A 238 9.70 0.36 -2.30
C CYS A 238 9.98 0.58 -0.81
N SER A 239 10.53 1.74 -0.46
CA SER A 239 10.75 2.15 0.95
C SER A 239 9.47 2.14 1.79
N GLY A 240 8.31 2.33 1.15
CA GLY A 240 7.05 2.52 1.85
C GLY A 240 6.93 3.89 2.54
N SER A 241 7.81 4.84 2.23
CA SER A 241 7.93 6.12 2.95
C SER A 241 6.65 6.96 2.97
N GLY A 242 5.78 6.80 1.98
CA GLY A 242 4.46 7.42 1.95
C GLY A 242 3.43 6.79 2.91
N THR A 243 3.75 5.65 3.51
CA THR A 243 2.87 4.91 4.45
C THR A 243 3.38 4.89 5.89
N TRP A 244 4.50 5.56 6.18
CA TRP A 244 5.10 5.55 7.52
C TRP A 244 4.24 6.22 8.59
N GLY A 245 3.20 6.94 8.23
CA GLY A 245 2.13 7.32 9.15
C GLY A 245 1.45 6.12 9.83
N ARG A 246 1.43 4.93 9.17
CA ARG A 246 0.92 3.66 9.75
C ARG A 246 1.99 2.87 10.47
N THR A 247 3.24 2.97 10.06
CA THR A 247 4.40 2.26 10.59
C THR A 247 5.50 3.25 10.97
N PRO A 248 5.25 4.13 11.97
CA PRO A 248 6.15 5.25 12.29
C PRO A 248 7.51 4.79 12.83
N GLU A 249 7.65 3.54 13.24
CA GLU A 249 8.94 2.93 13.58
C GLU A 249 9.97 3.00 12.44
N ASN A 250 9.52 3.04 11.19
CA ASN A 250 10.41 3.17 10.03
C ASN A 250 11.10 4.55 9.95
N LEU A 251 10.59 5.56 10.66
CA LEU A 251 11.23 6.88 10.76
C LEU A 251 12.59 6.82 11.49
N GLN A 252 12.83 5.79 12.31
CA GLN A 252 14.00 5.74 13.19
C GLN A 252 15.31 5.49 12.44
N ALA A 253 15.31 4.73 11.34
CA ALA A 253 16.56 4.16 10.82
C ALA A 253 16.60 3.90 9.31
N TYR A 254 15.83 4.61 8.48
CA TYR A 254 15.93 4.42 7.04
C TYR A 254 17.15 5.12 6.47
N THR A 255 18.00 4.39 5.76
CA THR A 255 19.30 4.85 5.26
C THR A 255 19.33 5.01 3.74
N GLU A 256 20.28 5.82 3.24
CA GLU A 256 20.51 5.97 1.81
C GLU A 256 20.92 4.65 1.14
N ALA A 257 21.65 3.80 1.83
CA ALA A 257 22.00 2.47 1.32
C ALA A 257 20.78 1.60 1.08
N GLN A 258 19.77 1.67 1.97
CA GLN A 258 18.49 0.98 1.78
C GLN A 258 17.69 1.58 0.61
N LEU A 259 17.65 2.90 0.48
CA LEU A 259 17.02 3.58 -0.66
C LEU A 259 17.65 3.13 -1.98
N ASN A 260 18.99 3.13 -2.07
CA ASN A 260 19.72 2.69 -3.25
C ASN A 260 19.47 1.21 -3.58
N THR A 261 19.33 0.36 -2.56
CA THR A 261 18.98 -1.05 -2.75
C THR A 261 17.60 -1.21 -3.35
N MET A 262 16.59 -0.48 -2.83
CA MET A 262 15.23 -0.51 -3.35
C MET A 262 15.17 0.04 -4.78
N THR A 263 15.85 1.14 -5.06
CA THR A 263 15.93 1.75 -6.39
C THR A 263 16.49 0.77 -7.44
N LYS A 264 17.56 0.06 -7.11
CA LYS A 264 18.13 -0.98 -7.99
C LYS A 264 17.20 -2.17 -8.18
N LEU A 265 16.53 -2.59 -7.12
CA LEU A 265 15.55 -3.68 -7.19
C LEU A 265 14.40 -3.32 -8.14
N GLN A 266 13.86 -2.10 -8.04
CA GLN A 266 12.81 -1.61 -8.93
C GLN A 266 13.28 -1.55 -10.39
N GLU A 267 14.50 -1.06 -10.63
CA GLU A 267 15.09 -1.00 -11.97
C GLU A 267 15.19 -2.39 -12.60
N ASN A 268 15.65 -3.40 -11.83
CA ASN A 268 15.72 -4.78 -12.29
C ASN A 268 14.33 -5.36 -12.60
N ILE A 269 13.35 -5.14 -11.72
CA ILE A 269 11.97 -5.60 -11.92
C ILE A 269 11.40 -4.98 -13.20
N LEU A 270 11.49 -3.67 -13.34
CA LEU A 270 10.97 -2.96 -14.53
C LEU A 270 11.64 -3.47 -15.80
N HIS A 271 12.96 -3.67 -15.78
CA HIS A 271 13.71 -4.25 -16.92
C HIS A 271 13.20 -5.63 -17.31
N HIS A 272 12.94 -6.51 -16.33
CA HIS A 272 12.43 -7.87 -16.60
C HIS A 272 10.96 -7.89 -17.04
N LEU A 273 10.17 -6.88 -16.66
CA LEU A 273 8.78 -6.78 -17.09
C LEU A 273 8.62 -6.23 -18.52
N MET A 274 9.57 -5.41 -19.02
CA MET A 274 9.46 -4.76 -20.33
C MET A 274 9.14 -5.75 -21.49
N PRO A 275 9.85 -6.88 -21.63
CA PRO A 275 9.57 -7.80 -22.73
C PRO A 275 8.23 -8.55 -22.57
N ALA A 276 7.66 -8.59 -21.35
CA ALA A 276 6.37 -9.21 -21.10
C ALA A 276 5.16 -8.34 -21.53
N ILE A 277 5.41 -7.06 -21.87
CA ILE A 277 4.38 -6.15 -22.36
C ILE A 277 4.33 -6.21 -23.88
N LYS A 278 3.14 -6.34 -24.48
CA LYS A 278 2.95 -6.22 -25.93
C LYS A 278 3.31 -4.82 -26.42
N ILE A 279 3.75 -4.69 -27.67
CA ILE A 279 3.80 -3.39 -28.34
C ILE A 279 2.38 -2.81 -28.37
N GLY A 280 2.22 -1.54 -28.01
CA GLY A 280 0.93 -0.89 -27.81
C GLY A 280 0.29 -1.16 -26.43
N GLY A 281 0.82 -2.13 -25.66
CA GLY A 281 0.36 -2.45 -24.31
C GLY A 281 0.81 -1.42 -23.27
N TYR A 282 0.31 -1.56 -22.05
CA TYR A 282 0.47 -0.57 -20.99
C TYR A 282 1.24 -1.12 -19.78
N LEU A 283 1.93 -0.23 -19.11
CA LEU A 283 2.54 -0.46 -17.78
C LEU A 283 2.05 0.61 -16.83
N LEU A 284 1.41 0.22 -15.74
CA LEU A 284 1.20 1.10 -14.59
C LEU A 284 2.22 0.73 -13.53
N ALA A 285 3.23 1.58 -13.35
CA ALA A 285 4.18 1.49 -12.25
C ALA A 285 3.65 2.31 -11.07
N ALA A 286 3.55 1.70 -9.90
CA ALA A 286 3.09 2.36 -8.69
C ALA A 286 4.01 2.05 -7.51
N THR A 287 4.10 2.99 -6.58
CA THR A 287 4.81 2.85 -5.30
C THR A 287 4.04 3.56 -4.19
N CYS A 288 4.31 3.19 -2.96
CA CYS A 288 3.94 3.97 -1.79
C CYS A 288 5.15 4.73 -1.22
N SER A 289 5.97 5.31 -2.09
CA SER A 289 7.14 6.11 -1.75
C SER A 289 6.94 7.58 -2.06
N VAL A 290 7.63 8.45 -1.31
CA VAL A 290 7.75 9.89 -1.60
C VAL A 290 9.12 10.25 -2.17
N TYR A 291 10.02 9.29 -2.31
CA TYR A 291 11.36 9.52 -2.83
C TYR A 291 11.39 9.51 -4.35
N LYS A 292 11.96 10.58 -4.93
CA LYS A 292 12.11 10.75 -6.37
C LYS A 292 12.83 9.58 -7.04
N ASN A 293 13.86 9.04 -6.36
CA ASN A 293 14.65 7.91 -6.86
C ASN A 293 13.82 6.64 -7.11
N GLU A 294 12.76 6.41 -6.33
CA GLU A 294 11.86 5.27 -6.46
C GLU A 294 10.69 5.55 -7.42
N ASN A 295 10.50 6.79 -7.83
CA ASN A 295 9.35 7.29 -8.59
C ASN A 295 9.79 7.90 -9.92
N GLU A 296 9.91 9.22 -10.01
CA GLU A 296 10.16 9.94 -11.26
C GLU A 296 11.44 9.47 -11.96
N ASP A 297 12.53 9.23 -11.22
CA ASP A 297 13.79 8.80 -11.80
C ASP A 297 13.68 7.41 -12.47
N GLN A 298 12.83 6.50 -11.93
CA GLN A 298 12.56 5.20 -12.57
C GLN A 298 11.79 5.38 -13.89
N ILE A 299 10.80 6.27 -13.89
CA ILE A 299 9.99 6.54 -15.08
C ILE A 299 10.82 7.25 -16.16
N GLU A 300 11.65 8.23 -15.78
CA GLU A 300 12.57 8.90 -16.70
C GLU A 300 13.52 7.91 -17.37
N LYS A 301 14.08 6.94 -16.62
CA LYS A 301 14.91 5.88 -17.18
C LYS A 301 14.17 5.02 -18.21
N LEU A 302 12.92 4.62 -17.92
CA LEU A 302 12.10 3.85 -18.86
C LEU A 302 11.82 4.63 -20.14
N VAL A 303 11.44 5.89 -20.03
CA VAL A 303 11.17 6.77 -21.18
C VAL A 303 12.44 7.00 -22.01
N ALA A 304 13.60 7.19 -21.33
CA ALA A 304 14.89 7.38 -21.98
C ALA A 304 15.34 6.19 -22.86
N THR A 305 14.77 4.99 -22.62
CA THR A 305 15.02 3.84 -23.52
C THR A 305 14.46 4.04 -24.94
N GLY A 306 13.56 5.00 -25.15
CA GLY A 306 12.81 5.19 -26.39
C GLY A 306 11.73 4.15 -26.64
N LYS A 307 11.60 3.16 -25.76
CA LYS A 307 10.63 2.05 -25.90
C LYS A 307 9.26 2.37 -25.27
N PHE A 308 9.19 3.34 -24.38
CA PHE A 308 7.99 3.71 -23.67
C PHE A 308 7.64 5.19 -23.83
N LYS A 309 6.35 5.47 -23.99
CA LYS A 309 5.76 6.79 -23.90
C LYS A 309 5.04 6.97 -22.58
N LEU A 310 5.36 8.00 -21.83
CA LEU A 310 4.60 8.37 -20.63
C LEU A 310 3.23 8.93 -21.04
N ILE A 311 2.17 8.35 -20.51
CA ILE A 311 0.78 8.79 -20.72
C ILE A 311 0.35 9.74 -19.61
N ALA A 312 0.57 9.36 -18.35
CA ALA A 312 0.27 10.17 -17.18
C ALA A 312 1.12 9.73 -16.00
N GLN A 313 1.48 10.67 -15.13
CA GLN A 313 2.04 10.37 -13.82
C GLN A 313 1.57 11.39 -12.80
N GLN A 314 1.42 10.95 -11.54
CA GLN A 314 1.06 11.84 -10.44
C GLN A 314 1.35 11.23 -9.08
N TYR A 315 1.49 12.11 -8.09
CA TYR A 315 1.37 11.76 -6.69
C TYR A 315 -0.09 11.83 -6.25
N PHE A 316 -0.52 10.82 -5.54
CA PHE A 316 -1.78 10.78 -4.82
C PHE A 316 -1.49 11.21 -3.38
N ILE A 317 -1.71 12.48 -3.11
CA ILE A 317 -1.35 13.13 -1.84
C ILE A 317 -2.29 12.68 -0.73
N GLY A 318 -1.70 12.16 0.36
CA GLY A 318 -2.43 11.61 1.50
C GLY A 318 -2.43 12.50 2.75
N TYR A 319 -1.44 13.34 2.94
CA TYR A 319 -1.27 14.10 4.18
C TYR A 319 -2.42 15.10 4.46
N ASP A 320 -3.11 15.61 3.45
CA ASP A 320 -4.30 16.44 3.62
C ASP A 320 -5.58 15.64 3.96
N LYS A 321 -5.51 14.29 3.94
CA LYS A 321 -6.65 13.38 4.10
C LYS A 321 -6.45 12.36 5.22
N HIS A 322 -5.39 12.47 6.02
CA HIS A 322 -4.97 11.43 6.96
C HIS A 322 -4.86 10.04 6.31
N ALA A 323 -4.24 9.99 5.13
CA ALA A 323 -4.10 8.82 4.27
C ALA A 323 -2.63 8.61 3.86
N ASP A 324 -2.35 7.50 3.21
CA ASP A 324 -1.04 7.22 2.64
C ASP A 324 -0.78 8.10 1.40
N THR A 325 0.49 8.42 1.13
CA THR A 325 0.90 9.09 -0.12
C THR A 325 1.48 8.04 -1.07
N LEU A 326 0.96 8.00 -2.29
CA LEU A 326 1.38 7.06 -3.32
C LEU A 326 1.81 7.82 -4.59
N PHE A 327 2.61 7.15 -5.40
CA PHE A 327 2.94 7.57 -6.75
C PHE A 327 2.39 6.55 -7.75
N GLY A 328 2.02 7.02 -8.94
CA GLY A 328 1.61 6.17 -10.05
C GLY A 328 1.97 6.80 -11.39
N ALA A 329 2.49 5.98 -12.31
CA ALA A 329 2.80 6.38 -13.68
C ALA A 329 2.29 5.34 -14.67
N LEU A 330 1.50 5.77 -15.63
CA LEU A 330 1.01 4.96 -16.75
C LEU A 330 1.86 5.23 -17.98
N LEU A 331 2.45 4.17 -18.52
CA LEU A 331 3.26 4.21 -19.73
C LEU A 331 2.65 3.29 -20.79
N GLN A 332 2.89 3.61 -22.07
CA GLN A 332 2.57 2.74 -23.21
C GLN A 332 3.85 2.28 -23.88
N LYS A 333 3.96 0.98 -24.17
CA LYS A 333 5.09 0.40 -24.91
C LYS A 333 4.95 0.72 -26.40
N MET A 334 5.97 1.36 -26.98
CA MET A 334 5.99 1.80 -28.38
C MET A 334 6.83 0.89 -29.27
N ALA A 335 7.85 0.24 -28.70
CA ALA A 335 8.78 -0.64 -29.41
C ALA A 335 9.39 -1.70 -28.49
N ASP A 336 10.05 -2.73 -29.05
CA ASP A 336 10.77 -3.77 -28.30
C ASP A 336 12.18 -3.34 -27.85
#